data_b4d284ffaa6e3990b7000b907d5a5da4
#
_entry.id   b4d284ffaa6e3990b7000b907d5a5da4
#
_cell.length_a   1.000
_cell.length_b   1.000
_cell.length_c   1.000
_cell.angle_alpha   90.00
_cell.angle_beta   90.00
_cell.angle_gamma   90.00
#
_symmetry.space_group_name_H-M   'P 1'
#
loop_
_entity.id
_entity.type
_entity.pdbx_description
1 polymer ?
#
loop_
_entity_poly.entity_id
_entity_poly.type
_entity_poly.pdbx_seq_one_letter_code
_entity_poly.pdbx_strand_id
1 'polypeptide(L)' 'MSEIKLFFVRHGEAASAWQNHENPGLSKAGLLQAKNLIRHNSFLDLKDFTFMSSPKSRAIETAQPLANKFNKEIVI' A
#
# COMPACT_ATOMS: atom_id res chain seq x y z
N MET A 1 13.89 15.97 21.21
CA MET A 1 14.17 15.82 19.76
C MET A 1 13.30 14.72 19.19
N SER A 2 12.63 15.01 18.10
CA SER A 2 11.75 14.02 17.49
C SER A 2 12.51 13.13 16.49
N GLU A 3 12.12 11.88 16.43
CA GLU A 3 12.60 10.94 15.45
C GLU A 3 11.67 10.92 14.25
N ILE A 4 12.24 10.75 13.06
CA ILE A 4 11.45 10.51 11.85
C ILE A 4 11.56 9.04 11.55
N LYS A 5 10.39 8.37 11.48
CA LYS A 5 10.32 6.96 11.11
C LYS A 5 9.63 6.84 9.76
N LEU A 6 10.25 6.13 8.84
CA LEU A 6 9.74 5.92 7.50
C LEU A 6 9.60 4.42 7.26
N PHE A 7 8.43 4.01 6.74
CA PHE A 7 8.24 2.66 6.25
C PHE A 7 8.05 2.71 4.75
N PHE A 8 8.87 1.99 4.03
CA PHE A 8 8.74 1.86 2.59
C PHE A 8 8.15 0.51 2.26
N VAL A 9 7.03 0.52 1.54
CA VAL A 9 6.35 -0.69 1.16
C VAL A 9 6.35 -0.81 -0.35
N ARG A 10 6.86 -1.92 -0.85
CA ARG A 10 6.82 -2.22 -2.28
C ARG A 10 5.40 -2.64 -2.65
N HIS A 11 4.94 -2.20 -3.83
CA HIS A 11 3.62 -2.63 -4.31
C HIS A 11 3.59 -4.14 -4.52
N GLY A 12 2.39 -4.73 -4.42
CA GLY A 12 2.17 -6.13 -4.68
C GLY A 12 2.29 -6.45 -6.17
N GLU A 13 2.08 -7.71 -6.51
CA GLU A 13 2.15 -8.15 -7.89
C GLU A 13 1.14 -7.41 -8.76
N ALA A 14 1.61 -6.82 -9.85
CA ALA A 14 0.75 -6.13 -10.80
C ALA A 14 0.02 -7.12 -11.71
N ALA A 15 -1.13 -6.70 -12.23
CA ALA A 15 -1.91 -7.51 -13.15
C ALA A 15 -1.11 -7.79 -14.43
N SER A 16 -1.25 -9.01 -14.95
CA SER A 16 -0.50 -9.43 -16.14
C SER A 16 -0.97 -8.76 -17.42
N ALA A 17 -2.14 -8.14 -17.41
CA ALA A 17 -2.68 -7.43 -18.58
C ALA A 17 -2.03 -6.06 -18.82
N TRP A 18 -0.91 -5.80 -18.16
CA TRP A 18 -0.22 -4.52 -18.24
C TRP A 18 0.11 -4.09 -19.68
N GLN A 19 0.25 -5.02 -20.58
CA GLN A 19 0.60 -4.71 -21.98
C GLN A 19 -0.39 -3.75 -22.64
N ASN A 20 -1.64 -3.77 -22.18
CA ASN A 20 -2.70 -2.93 -22.72
C ASN A 20 -3.06 -1.77 -21.79
N HIS A 21 -2.31 -1.61 -20.70
CA HIS A 21 -2.57 -0.57 -19.69
C HIS A 21 -1.27 0.09 -19.27
N GLU A 22 -1.25 1.40 -19.30
CA GLU A 22 -0.10 2.16 -18.78
C GLU A 22 -0.06 2.17 -17.26
N ASN A 23 -1.18 1.88 -16.62
CA ASN A 23 -1.32 1.95 -15.18
C ASN A 23 -2.10 0.75 -14.63
N PRO A 24 -1.52 -0.45 -14.71
CA PRO A 24 -2.22 -1.64 -14.22
C PRO A 24 -2.35 -1.62 -12.70
N GLY A 25 -3.47 -2.15 -12.21
CA GLY A 25 -3.66 -2.41 -10.80
C GLY A 25 -2.97 -3.69 -10.36
N LEU A 26 -3.28 -4.14 -9.15
CA LEU A 26 -2.74 -5.38 -8.63
C LEU A 26 -3.45 -6.59 -9.23
N SER A 27 -2.71 -7.69 -9.40
CA SER A 27 -3.30 -8.99 -9.69
C SER A 27 -4.02 -9.51 -8.45
N LYS A 28 -4.72 -10.66 -8.58
CA LYS A 28 -5.34 -11.31 -7.41
C LYS A 28 -4.30 -11.63 -6.34
N ALA A 29 -3.14 -12.14 -6.75
CA ALA A 29 -2.05 -12.42 -5.82
C ALA A 29 -1.56 -11.14 -5.16
N GLY A 30 -1.43 -10.05 -5.93
CA GLY A 30 -1.02 -8.76 -5.40
C GLY A 30 -1.99 -8.19 -4.38
N LEU A 31 -3.30 -8.34 -4.62
CA LEU A 31 -4.32 -7.92 -3.66
C LEU A 31 -4.23 -8.69 -2.36
N LEU A 32 -3.96 -10.01 -2.45
CA LEU A 32 -3.78 -10.83 -1.26
C LEU A 32 -2.52 -10.41 -0.49
N GLN A 33 -1.44 -10.13 -1.20
CA GLN A 33 -0.21 -9.63 -0.61
C GLN A 33 -0.47 -8.33 0.17
N ALA A 34 -1.21 -7.41 -0.42
CA ALA A 34 -1.55 -6.15 0.22
C ALA A 34 -2.37 -6.36 1.50
N LYS A 35 -3.34 -7.28 1.46
CA LYS A 35 -4.14 -7.61 2.64
C LYS A 35 -3.30 -8.24 3.74
N ASN A 36 -2.31 -9.04 3.37
CA ASN A 36 -1.44 -9.72 4.34
C ASN A 36 -0.52 -8.75 5.08
N LEU A 37 -0.25 -7.57 4.51
CA LEU A 37 0.52 -6.55 5.21
C LEU A 37 -0.11 -6.14 6.54
N ILE A 38 -1.43 -6.22 6.65
CA ILE A 38 -2.16 -5.85 7.86
C ILE A 38 -1.66 -6.65 9.07
N ARG A 39 -1.19 -7.87 8.84
CA ARG A 39 -0.72 -8.77 9.88
C ARG A 39 0.76 -8.64 10.19
N HIS A 40 1.48 -7.81 9.44
CA HIS A 40 2.91 -7.67 9.65
C HIS A 40 3.17 -6.92 10.96
N ASN A 41 4.11 -7.44 11.78
CA ASN A 41 4.39 -6.88 13.09
C ASN A 41 4.82 -5.41 13.05
N SER A 42 5.53 -5.01 12.00
CA SER A 42 5.98 -3.62 11.84
C SER A 42 4.83 -2.64 11.69
N PHE A 43 3.62 -3.12 11.38
CA PHE A 43 2.45 -2.28 11.13
C PHE A 43 1.38 -2.41 12.20
N LEU A 44 1.77 -2.76 13.43
CA LEU A 44 0.81 -2.93 14.52
C LEU A 44 0.17 -1.61 14.96
N ASP A 45 0.86 -0.50 14.84
CA ASP A 45 0.34 0.80 15.25
C ASP A 45 0.86 1.90 14.33
N LEU A 46 0.07 2.22 13.32
CA LEU A 46 0.41 3.26 12.36
C LEU A 46 -0.58 4.43 12.43
N LYS A 47 -1.35 4.53 13.48
CA LYS A 47 -2.40 5.55 13.59
C LYS A 47 -1.87 6.99 13.49
N ASP A 48 -0.63 7.21 13.91
CA ASP A 48 -0.02 8.54 13.90
C ASP A 48 0.85 8.80 12.66
N PHE A 49 0.86 7.85 11.73
CA PHE A 49 1.63 7.98 10.50
C PHE A 49 0.82 8.62 9.39
N THR A 50 1.48 9.39 8.56
CA THR A 50 0.89 9.86 7.31
C THR A 50 1.11 8.80 6.25
N PHE A 51 0.04 8.44 5.55
CA PHE A 51 0.08 7.45 4.48
C PHE A 51 0.24 8.17 3.15
N MET A 52 1.32 7.89 2.46
CA MET A 52 1.61 8.50 1.16
C MET A 52 1.83 7.42 0.12
N SER A 53 1.42 7.70 -1.10
CA SER A 53 1.54 6.76 -2.20
C SER A 53 1.88 7.47 -3.50
N SER A 54 2.56 6.76 -4.39
CA SER A 54 2.63 7.12 -5.79
C SER A 54 1.22 7.11 -6.38
N PRO A 55 0.94 7.90 -7.44
CA PRO A 55 -0.38 7.88 -8.09
C PRO A 55 -0.66 6.62 -8.90
N LYS A 56 0.28 5.70 -9.02
CA LYS A 56 0.07 4.46 -9.75
C LYS A 56 -0.97 3.58 -9.05
N SER A 57 -1.87 3.00 -9.83
CA SER A 57 -2.94 2.15 -9.28
C SER A 57 -2.40 1.04 -8.39
N ARG A 58 -1.34 0.36 -8.82
CA ARG A 58 -0.76 -0.73 -8.04
C ARG A 58 -0.24 -0.27 -6.69
N ALA A 59 0.26 0.95 -6.59
CA ALA A 59 0.74 1.49 -5.33
C ALA A 59 -0.41 1.84 -4.40
N ILE A 60 -1.44 2.51 -4.92
CA ILE A 60 -2.62 2.89 -4.16
C ILE A 60 -3.34 1.64 -3.65
N GLU A 61 -3.52 0.64 -4.50
CA GLU A 61 -4.20 -0.61 -4.13
C GLU A 61 -3.41 -1.38 -3.07
N THR A 62 -2.08 -1.29 -3.09
CA THR A 62 -1.24 -1.92 -2.07
C THR A 62 -1.42 -1.23 -0.72
N ALA A 63 -1.49 0.10 -0.71
CA ALA A 63 -1.61 0.87 0.52
C ALA A 63 -3.01 0.85 1.12
N GLN A 64 -4.04 0.68 0.30
CA GLN A 64 -5.42 0.87 0.71
C GLN A 64 -5.87 -0.03 1.87
N PRO A 65 -5.60 -1.35 1.88
CA PRO A 65 -6.02 -2.18 3.00
C PRO A 65 -5.43 -1.72 4.33
N LEU A 66 -4.16 -1.32 4.31
CA LEU A 66 -3.50 -0.86 5.53
C LEU A 66 -4.04 0.50 5.96
N ALA A 67 -4.26 1.41 5.01
CA ALA A 67 -4.87 2.70 5.31
C ALA A 67 -6.28 2.53 5.89
N ASN A 68 -7.07 1.61 5.34
CA ASN A 68 -8.40 1.34 5.85
C ASN A 68 -8.37 0.80 7.28
N LYS A 69 -7.40 -0.04 7.60
CA LYS A 69 -7.25 -0.59 8.95
C LYS A 69 -7.09 0.54 9.98
N PHE A 70 -6.36 1.58 9.64
CA PHE A 70 -6.08 2.70 10.54
C PHE A 70 -6.97 3.91 10.27
N ASN A 71 -7.96 3.76 9.41
CA ASN A 71 -8.90 4.83 9.05
C ASN A 71 -8.16 6.09 8.55
N LYS A 72 -7.21 5.88 7.68
CA LYS A 72 -6.37 6.95 7.12
C LYS A 72 -6.67 7.20 5.66
N GLU A 73 -6.50 8.44 5.25
CA GLU A 73 -6.52 8.80 3.84
C GLU A 73 -5.11 8.65 3.27
N ILE A 74 -5.03 8.25 2.01
CA ILE A 74 -3.76 8.14 1.30
C ILE A 74 -3.48 9.46 0.60
N VAL A 75 -2.34 10.06 0.91
CA VAL A 75 -1.88 11.29 0.25
C VAL A 75 -1.06 10.92 -0.97
N ILE A 76 -1.41 11.51 -2.09
CA ILE A 76 -0.71 11.26 -3.36
C ILE A 76 0.40 12.29 -3.57
#